data_51c95aabc02090d6b76849b8a3f79930
#
_entry.id   51c95aabc02090d6b76849b8a3f79930
#
_cell.length_a   1.000
_cell.length_b   1.000
_cell.length_c   1.000
_cell.angle_alpha   90.00
_cell.angle_beta   90.00
_cell.angle_gamma   90.00
#
_symmetry.space_group_name_H-M   'P 1'
#
loop_
_entity.id
_entity.type
_entity.pdbx_description
1 polymer ?
#
loop_
_entity_poly.entity_id
_entity_poly.type
_entity_poly.pdbx_seq_one_letter_code
_entity_poly.pdbx_strand_id
1 'polypeptide(L)'
;MKDGFLKAAALSPSLRVADCNYNASQIVSQLQDAAARGVRLAVFPEFCLTGYTCGDLFLQRTLQQGALDALQTVLDASRELDVVALVGLPLLVRGKLYNCAAVLCGGRLLG
;
A
#
# COMPACT_ATOMS: atom_id res chain seq x y z
N MET A 1 -4.89 -17.35 -13.29
CA MET A 1 -6.23 -16.89 -13.74
C MET A 1 -6.96 -18.08 -14.33
N LYS A 2 -8.16 -18.35 -13.83
CA LYS A 2 -8.95 -19.51 -14.24
C LYS A 2 -10.13 -19.06 -15.10
N ASP A 3 -10.37 -19.75 -16.22
CA ASP A 3 -11.49 -19.48 -17.14
C ASP A 3 -11.52 -18.03 -17.68
N GLY A 4 -10.38 -17.39 -17.79
CA GLY A 4 -10.28 -16.04 -18.31
C GLY A 4 -10.71 -14.95 -17.33
N PHE A 5 -11.01 -15.28 -16.06
CA PHE A 5 -11.45 -14.33 -15.05
C PHE A 5 -10.36 -14.05 -14.02
N LEU A 6 -10.30 -12.81 -13.59
CA LEU A 6 -9.40 -12.35 -12.54
C LEU A 6 -10.22 -11.81 -11.37
N LYS A 7 -10.03 -12.36 -10.18
CA LYS A 7 -10.71 -11.86 -8.98
C LYS A 7 -9.96 -10.64 -8.44
N ALA A 8 -10.66 -9.51 -8.40
CA ALA A 8 -10.12 -8.24 -7.91
C ALA A 8 -10.94 -7.75 -6.71
N ALA A 9 -10.30 -6.99 -5.82
CA ALA A 9 -10.96 -6.39 -4.68
C ALA A 9 -10.45 -4.97 -4.45
N ALA A 10 -11.37 -4.05 -4.14
CA ALA A 10 -11.05 -2.74 -3.60
C ALA A 10 -11.16 -2.84 -2.08
N LEU A 11 -10.08 -2.55 -1.37
CA LEU A 11 -9.98 -2.75 0.07
C LEU A 11 -9.93 -1.41 0.79
N SER A 12 -10.63 -1.31 1.92
CA SER A 12 -10.69 -0.08 2.72
C SER A 12 -10.28 -0.39 4.16
N PRO A 13 -8.97 -0.41 4.46
CA PRO A 13 -8.50 -0.69 5.81
C PRO A 13 -8.83 0.46 6.76
N SER A 14 -8.88 0.15 8.04
CA SER A 14 -8.93 1.17 9.08
C SER A 14 -7.56 1.85 9.15
N LEU A 15 -7.53 3.17 8.99
CA LEU A 15 -6.28 3.93 8.92
C LEU A 15 -6.20 4.94 10.07
N ARG A 16 -4.97 5.27 10.45
CA ARG A 16 -4.65 6.35 11.39
C ARG A 16 -3.80 7.39 10.68
N VAL A 17 -4.17 8.66 10.82
CA VAL A 17 -3.43 9.77 10.20
C VAL A 17 -1.99 9.76 10.69
N ALA A 18 -1.05 9.80 9.75
CA ALA A 18 0.41 9.86 9.98
C ALA A 18 0.98 8.68 10.77
N ASP A 19 0.20 7.63 11.03
CA ASP A 19 0.69 6.41 11.69
C ASP A 19 0.97 5.33 10.63
N CYS A 20 2.10 5.46 9.96
CA CYS A 20 2.45 4.60 8.82
C CYS A 20 2.61 3.14 9.24
N ASN A 21 3.17 2.87 10.42
CA ASN A 21 3.33 1.49 10.91
C ASN A 21 1.99 0.81 11.14
N TYR A 22 1.06 1.53 11.78
CA TYR A 22 -0.29 1.01 11.97
C TYR A 22 -0.98 0.76 10.63
N ASN A 23 -0.89 1.74 9.72
CA ASN A 23 -1.52 1.65 8.42
C ASN A 23 -0.96 0.47 7.62
N ALA A 24 0.35 0.28 7.64
CA ALA A 24 1.00 -0.86 6.98
C ALA A 24 0.50 -2.20 7.55
N SER A 25 0.34 -2.30 8.87
CA SER A 25 -0.15 -3.54 9.49
C SER A 25 -1.59 -3.85 9.06
N GLN A 26 -2.44 -2.84 8.92
CA GLN A 26 -3.81 -3.01 8.45
C GLN A 26 -3.84 -3.45 6.98
N ILE A 27 -2.99 -2.85 6.15
CA ILE A 27 -2.86 -3.22 4.74
C ILE A 27 -2.39 -4.66 4.62
N VAL A 28 -1.37 -5.05 5.36
CA VAL A 28 -0.83 -6.42 5.36
C VAL A 28 -1.92 -7.42 5.74
N SER A 29 -2.66 -7.15 6.82
CA SER A 29 -3.73 -8.02 7.28
C SER A 29 -4.79 -8.23 6.20
N GLN A 30 -5.26 -7.15 5.58
CA GLN A 30 -6.26 -7.24 4.52
C GLN A 30 -5.73 -7.90 3.26
N LEU A 31 -4.45 -7.66 2.92
CA LEU A 31 -3.83 -8.28 1.76
C LEU A 31 -3.70 -9.79 1.93
N GLN A 32 -3.30 -10.24 3.11
CA GLN A 32 -3.21 -11.66 3.42
C GLN A 32 -4.58 -12.33 3.36
N ASP A 33 -5.60 -11.70 3.92
CA ASP A 33 -6.97 -12.20 3.87
C ASP A 33 -7.49 -12.29 2.44
N ALA A 34 -7.25 -11.23 1.64
CA ALA A 34 -7.65 -11.21 0.24
C ALA A 34 -6.96 -12.32 -0.57
N ALA A 35 -5.66 -12.50 -0.36
CA ALA A 35 -4.91 -13.56 -1.06
C ALA A 35 -5.45 -14.95 -0.69
N ALA A 36 -5.80 -15.17 0.57
CA ALA A 36 -6.39 -16.43 1.03
C ALA A 36 -7.75 -16.69 0.38
N ARG A 37 -8.47 -15.64 0.00
CA ARG A 37 -9.76 -15.73 -0.68
C ARG A 37 -9.65 -15.84 -2.22
N GLY A 38 -8.44 -15.96 -2.74
CA GLY A 38 -8.21 -16.09 -4.17
C GLY A 38 -8.20 -14.77 -4.94
N VAL A 39 -8.13 -13.63 -4.25
CA VAL A 39 -7.99 -12.32 -4.91
C VAL A 39 -6.61 -12.23 -5.55
N ARG A 40 -6.55 -11.79 -6.81
CA ARG A 40 -5.31 -11.63 -7.57
C ARG A 40 -4.91 -10.18 -7.76
N LEU A 41 -5.86 -9.25 -7.63
CA LEU A 41 -5.60 -7.82 -7.71
C LEU A 41 -6.28 -7.14 -6.53
N ALA A 42 -5.49 -6.50 -5.67
CA ALA A 42 -5.98 -5.76 -4.52
C ALA A 42 -5.64 -4.28 -4.69
N VAL A 43 -6.64 -3.41 -4.58
CA VAL A 43 -6.48 -1.97 -4.72
C VAL A 43 -6.80 -1.31 -3.39
N PHE A 44 -5.86 -0.56 -2.85
CA PHE A 44 -6.00 0.20 -1.62
C PHE A 44 -6.21 1.68 -1.92
N PRO A 45 -6.80 2.46 -1.00
CA PRO A 45 -7.07 3.88 -1.23
C PRO A 45 -5.82 4.72 -1.44
N GLU A 46 -5.99 5.90 -2.05
CA GLU A 46 -4.94 6.90 -2.10
C GLU A 46 -4.40 7.18 -0.69
N PHE A 47 -3.11 7.45 -0.58
CA PHE A 47 -2.45 7.77 0.69
C PHE A 47 -2.75 6.77 1.82
N CYS A 48 -3.01 5.49 1.49
CA CYS A 48 -3.39 4.52 2.52
C CYS A 48 -2.27 4.27 3.54
N LEU A 49 -1.02 4.54 3.21
CA LEU A 49 0.09 4.40 4.17
C LEU A 49 0.15 5.57 5.16
N THR A 50 -0.35 6.74 4.80
CA THR A 50 -0.27 7.93 5.65
C THR A 50 -1.62 8.44 6.14
N GLY A 51 -2.70 8.15 5.41
CA GLY A 51 -4.01 8.76 5.61
C GLY A 51 -4.17 10.05 4.81
N TYR A 52 -5.41 10.39 4.48
CA TYR A 52 -5.71 11.55 3.63
C TYR A 52 -5.49 12.89 4.30
N THR A 53 -5.79 12.99 5.58
CA THR A 53 -5.92 14.26 6.29
C THR A 53 -4.63 14.69 6.98
N CYS A 54 -3.47 14.25 6.45
CA CYS A 54 -2.17 14.65 7.00
C CYS A 54 -1.86 16.14 6.80
N GLY A 55 -2.43 16.78 5.77
CA GLY A 55 -2.19 18.19 5.52
C GLY A 55 -0.70 18.52 5.37
N ASP A 56 -0.24 19.52 6.12
CA ASP A 56 1.17 19.94 6.08
C ASP A 56 2.16 18.87 6.54
N LEU A 57 1.68 17.82 7.21
CA LEU A 57 2.55 16.72 7.65
C LEU A 57 3.19 16.00 6.46
N PHE A 58 2.56 16.03 5.28
CA PHE A 58 3.14 15.45 4.07
C PHE A 58 4.50 16.03 3.71
N LEU A 59 4.78 17.27 4.13
CA LEU A 59 6.05 17.95 3.85
C LEU A 59 7.15 17.56 4.84
N GLN A 60 6.81 16.87 5.92
CA GLN A 60 7.79 16.46 6.92
C GLN A 60 8.56 15.24 6.46
N ARG A 61 9.88 15.32 6.57
CA ARG A 61 10.77 14.21 6.20
C ARG A 61 10.47 12.93 6.99
N THR A 62 10.13 13.06 8.27
CA THR A 62 9.79 11.91 9.12
C THR A 62 8.61 11.13 8.57
N LEU A 63 7.55 11.81 8.13
CA LEU A 63 6.40 11.15 7.54
C LEU A 63 6.75 10.49 6.21
N GLN A 64 7.52 11.18 5.38
CA GLN A 64 7.96 10.66 4.08
C GLN A 64 8.79 9.39 4.26
N GLN A 65 9.73 9.40 5.21
CA GLN A 65 10.55 8.23 5.50
C GLN A 65 9.70 7.11 6.11
N GLY A 66 8.78 7.45 7.00
CA GLY A 66 7.84 6.49 7.57
C GLY A 66 6.98 5.79 6.52
N ALA A 67 6.55 6.54 5.50
CA ALA A 67 5.79 5.96 4.40
C ALA A 67 6.63 4.98 3.58
N LEU A 68 7.90 5.28 3.32
CA LEU A 68 8.80 4.37 2.61
C LEU A 68 9.10 3.12 3.42
N ASP A 69 9.32 3.26 4.72
CA ASP A 69 9.56 2.12 5.61
C ASP A 69 8.31 1.23 5.71
N ALA A 70 7.13 1.84 5.78
CA ALA A 70 5.86 1.13 5.80
C ALA A 70 5.63 0.39 4.47
N LEU A 71 5.96 1.02 3.34
CA LEU A 71 5.90 0.36 2.03
C LEU A 71 6.79 -0.88 2.00
N GLN A 72 7.99 -0.81 2.58
CA GLN A 72 8.89 -1.97 2.67
C GLN A 72 8.26 -3.10 3.49
N THR A 73 7.56 -2.76 4.58
CA THR A 73 6.84 -3.74 5.41
C THR A 73 5.78 -4.48 4.58
N VAL A 74 4.99 -3.74 3.80
CA VAL A 74 3.95 -4.33 2.93
C VAL A 74 4.61 -5.18 1.84
N LEU A 75 5.69 -4.68 1.25
CA LEU A 75 6.43 -5.38 0.20
C LEU A 75 6.96 -6.73 0.71
N ASP A 76 7.56 -6.74 1.89
CA ASP A 76 8.08 -7.95 2.50
C ASP A 76 6.96 -8.96 2.80
N ALA A 77 5.82 -8.48 3.29
CA ALA A 77 4.67 -9.33 3.56
C ALA A 77 4.07 -9.93 2.29
N SER A 78 4.21 -9.26 1.15
CA SER A 78 3.69 -9.75 -0.14
C SER A 78 4.53 -10.87 -0.75
N ARG A 79 5.70 -11.15 -0.18
CA ARG A 79 6.71 -12.04 -0.78
C ARG A 79 6.17 -13.43 -1.13
N GLU A 80 5.32 -13.98 -0.27
CA GLU A 80 4.76 -15.32 -0.46
C GLU A 80 3.31 -15.30 -0.95
N LEU A 81 2.80 -14.11 -1.31
CA LEU A 81 1.42 -13.95 -1.77
C LEU A 81 1.37 -13.83 -3.29
N ASP A 82 0.40 -14.50 -3.88
CA ASP A 82 0.16 -14.44 -5.33
C ASP A 82 -0.95 -13.42 -5.61
N VAL A 83 -0.63 -12.16 -5.38
CA VAL A 83 -1.55 -11.04 -5.55
C VAL A 83 -0.78 -9.80 -5.98
N VAL A 84 -1.33 -9.04 -6.92
CA VAL A 84 -0.83 -7.71 -7.28
C VAL A 84 -1.55 -6.70 -6.41
N ALA A 85 -0.79 -5.88 -5.69
CA ALA A 85 -1.35 -4.85 -4.81
C ALA A 85 -0.97 -3.46 -5.30
N LEU A 86 -1.95 -2.53 -5.24
CA LEU A 86 -1.74 -1.11 -5.51
C LEU A 86 -1.91 -0.37 -4.18
N VAL A 87 -0.82 0.25 -3.72
CA VAL A 87 -0.73 0.88 -2.40
C VAL A 87 -0.38 2.35 -2.56
N GLY A 88 -1.22 3.24 -2.02
CA GLY A 88 -1.04 4.69 -2.15
C GLY A 88 -0.10 5.27 -1.11
N LEU A 89 0.78 6.17 -1.55
CA LEU A 89 1.69 6.89 -0.68
C LEU A 89 2.14 8.21 -1.31
N PRO A 90 2.56 9.20 -0.49
CA PRO A 90 3.23 10.38 -1.01
C PRO A 90 4.70 10.07 -1.29
N LEU A 91 5.23 10.58 -2.39
CA LEU A 91 6.66 10.51 -2.70
C LEU A 91 7.21 11.88 -2.97
N LEU A 92 8.35 12.20 -2.35
CA LEU A 92 9.09 13.41 -2.63
C LEU A 92 10.15 13.11 -3.68
N VAL A 93 10.04 13.74 -4.85
CA VAL A 93 10.99 13.58 -5.95
C VAL A 93 11.42 14.96 -6.44
N ARG A 94 12.71 15.25 -6.39
CA ARG A 94 13.30 16.51 -6.84
C ARG A 94 12.59 17.74 -6.23
N GLY A 95 12.28 17.67 -4.93
CA GLY A 95 11.64 18.76 -4.20
C GLY A 95 10.15 18.88 -4.42
N LYS A 96 9.52 18.00 -5.17
CA LYS A 96 8.06 17.97 -5.39
C LYS A 96 7.43 16.75 -4.77
N LEU A 97 6.27 16.96 -4.14
CA LEU A 97 5.50 15.89 -3.51
C LEU A 97 4.47 15.37 -4.51
N TYR A 98 4.49 14.06 -4.73
CA TYR A 98 3.57 13.39 -5.65
C TYR A 98 2.68 12.41 -4.90
N ASN A 99 1.43 12.33 -5.34
CA ASN A 99 0.49 11.28 -4.95
C ASN A 99 0.76 10.08 -5.86
N CYS A 100 1.27 9.00 -5.29
CA CYS A 100 1.69 7.84 -6.06
C CYS A 100 0.96 6.58 -5.62
N ALA A 101 0.88 5.61 -6.52
CA ALA A 101 0.49 4.24 -6.20
C ALA A 101 1.64 3.32 -6.53
N ALA A 102 2.10 2.56 -5.54
CA ALA A 102 3.10 1.53 -5.73
C ALA A 102 2.42 0.24 -6.16
N VAL A 103 2.95 -0.41 -7.18
CA VAL A 103 2.46 -1.69 -7.67
C VAL A 103 3.40 -2.79 -7.17
N LEU A 104 2.88 -3.70 -6.36
CA LEU A 104 3.66 -4.74 -5.69
C LEU A 104 3.17 -6.12 -6.10
N CYS A 105 4.09 -7.07 -6.20
CA CYS A 105 3.76 -8.48 -6.37
C CYS A 105 4.91 -9.37 -5.93
N GLY A 106 4.61 -10.34 -5.06
CA GLY A 106 5.59 -11.37 -4.67
C GLY A 106 6.86 -10.82 -4.05
N GLY A 107 6.78 -9.74 -3.28
CA GLY A 107 7.94 -9.10 -2.66
C GLY A 107 8.71 -8.19 -3.59
N ARG A 108 8.17 -7.87 -4.77
CA ARG A 108 8.82 -7.04 -5.79
C ARG A 108 7.99 -5.80 -6.10
N LEU A 109 8.67 -4.68 -6.20
CA LEU A 109 8.08 -3.42 -6.65
C LEU A 109 8.09 -3.40 -8.17
N LEU A 110 6.91 -3.34 -8.78
CA LEU A 110 6.77 -3.36 -10.24
C LEU A 110 6.67 -1.97 -10.86
N GLY A 111 6.27 -0.98 -10.05
CA GLY A 111 6.12 0.37 -10.55
C GLY A 111 5.44 1.31 -9.60
#